data_711a5435a088549c06b676b289946a5b
#
_entry.id   711a5435a088549c06b676b289946a5b
#
_cell.length_a   1.000
_cell.length_b   1.000
_cell.length_c   1.000
_cell.angle_alpha   90.00
_cell.angle_beta   90.00
_cell.angle_gamma   90.00
#
_symmetry.space_group_name_H-M   'P 1'
#
loop_
_entity.id
_entity.type
_entity.pdbx_description
1 polymer ?
#
loop_
_entity_poly.entity_id
_entity_poly.type
_entity_poly.pdbx_seq_one_letter_code
_entity_poly.pdbx_strand_id
1 'polypeptide(L)'
;MRISKEDIINAHDRIKPYIHRTPVMTNQSINEMTGINFYFKCENFQKIGAFKIRGGMNATLTLSADQLKNGIATHSSGNHAQALAFAAKN
;
A
#
# COMPACT_ATOMS: atom_id res chain seq x y z
N MET A 1 -4.18 -18.56 -9.59
CA MET A 1 -5.03 -17.58 -8.89
C MET A 1 -5.27 -16.38 -9.80
N ARG A 2 -6.51 -15.98 -9.96
CA ARG A 2 -6.88 -14.81 -10.76
C ARG A 2 -7.44 -13.73 -9.84
N ILE A 3 -6.86 -12.53 -9.91
CA ILE A 3 -7.31 -11.39 -9.13
C ILE A 3 -8.36 -10.63 -9.93
N SER A 4 -9.51 -10.37 -9.32
CA SER A 4 -10.60 -9.62 -9.93
C SER A 4 -10.59 -8.16 -9.46
N LYS A 5 -11.35 -7.32 -10.17
CA LYS A 5 -11.59 -5.94 -9.73
C LYS A 5 -12.24 -5.91 -8.34
N GLU A 6 -13.13 -6.86 -8.07
CA GLU A 6 -13.80 -6.98 -6.78
C GLU A 6 -12.80 -7.22 -5.64
N ASP A 7 -11.79 -8.06 -5.88
CA ASP A 7 -10.74 -8.31 -4.89
C ASP A 7 -9.99 -7.01 -4.52
N ILE A 8 -9.73 -6.17 -5.52
CA ILE A 8 -9.04 -4.88 -5.30
C ILE A 8 -9.93 -3.92 -4.50
N ILE A 9 -11.22 -3.84 -4.84
CA ILE A 9 -12.17 -2.99 -4.12
C ILE A 9 -12.30 -3.44 -2.66
N ASN A 10 -12.42 -4.74 -2.42
CA ASN A 10 -12.54 -5.29 -1.08
C ASN A 10 -11.28 -5.03 -0.26
N ALA A 11 -10.10 -5.18 -0.87
CA ALA A 11 -8.84 -4.84 -0.22
C ALA A 11 -8.80 -3.36 0.15
N HIS A 12 -9.19 -2.48 -0.76
CA HIS A 12 -9.24 -1.04 -0.49
C HIS A 12 -10.17 -0.72 0.68
N ASP A 13 -11.38 -1.26 0.68
CA ASP A 13 -12.34 -1.03 1.76
C ASP A 13 -11.80 -1.51 3.12
N ARG A 14 -11.03 -2.59 3.11
CA ARG A 14 -10.41 -3.14 4.32
C ARG A 14 -9.33 -2.23 4.88
N ILE A 15 -8.48 -1.67 4.01
CA ILE A 15 -7.31 -0.89 4.45
C ILE A 15 -7.55 0.62 4.54
N LYS A 16 -8.57 1.15 3.89
CA LYS A 16 -8.77 2.61 3.80
C LYS A 16 -8.77 3.35 5.14
N PRO A 17 -9.25 2.78 6.27
CA PRO A 17 -9.17 3.48 7.55
C PRO A 17 -7.75 3.64 8.09
N TYR A 18 -6.79 2.89 7.56
CA TYR A 18 -5.42 2.81 8.08
C TYR A 18 -4.39 3.50 7.21
N ILE A 19 -4.77 3.95 6.01
CA ILE A 19 -3.84 4.54 5.04
C ILE A 19 -4.25 5.96 4.67
N HIS A 20 -3.32 6.69 4.03
CA HIS A 20 -3.63 7.99 3.45
C HIS A 20 -4.17 7.82 2.03
N ARG A 21 -5.10 8.69 1.67
CA ARG A 21 -5.49 8.86 0.28
C ARG A 21 -4.50 9.83 -0.35
N THR A 22 -3.49 9.29 -1.01
CA THR A 22 -2.44 10.11 -1.60
C THR A 22 -2.92 10.85 -2.86
N PRO A 23 -2.37 12.05 -3.12
CA PRO A 23 -2.76 12.81 -4.31
C PRO A 23 -2.26 12.16 -5.60
N VAL A 24 -2.94 12.47 -6.69
CA VAL A 24 -2.45 12.20 -8.05
C VAL A 24 -2.06 13.54 -8.65
N MET A 25 -0.82 13.67 -9.07
CA MET A 25 -0.26 14.92 -9.58
C MET A 25 0.20 14.77 -11.02
N THR A 26 0.19 15.88 -11.74
CA THR A 26 0.72 15.97 -13.10
C THR A 26 1.90 16.93 -13.13
N ASN A 27 2.70 16.86 -14.19
CA ASN A 27 3.85 17.75 -14.38
C ASN A 27 3.91 18.18 -15.84
N GLN A 28 3.73 19.48 -16.09
CA GLN A 28 3.70 20.03 -17.43
C GLN A 28 5.04 19.83 -18.16
N SER A 29 6.15 20.08 -17.49
CA SER A 29 7.49 19.95 -18.09
C SER A 29 7.77 18.53 -18.55
N ILE A 30 7.44 17.53 -17.74
CA ILE A 30 7.61 16.14 -18.10
C ILE A 30 6.71 15.75 -19.26
N ASN A 31 5.46 16.20 -19.25
CA ASN A 31 4.51 15.93 -20.31
C ASN A 31 4.97 16.52 -21.64
N GLU A 32 5.45 17.76 -21.64
CA GLU A 32 5.98 18.41 -22.84
C GLU A 32 7.23 17.72 -23.36
N MET A 33 8.15 17.34 -22.47
CA MET A 33 9.41 16.68 -22.82
C MET A 33 9.18 15.31 -23.48
N THR A 34 8.19 14.58 -23.03
CA THR A 34 7.93 13.19 -23.43
C THR A 34 6.83 13.02 -24.45
N GLY A 35 5.94 14.01 -24.59
CA GLY A 35 4.72 13.88 -25.40
C GLY A 35 3.68 12.95 -24.78
N ILE A 36 3.81 12.60 -23.50
CA ILE A 36 2.93 11.69 -22.78
C ILE A 36 2.29 12.46 -21.61
N ASN A 37 1.03 12.19 -21.34
CA ASN A 37 0.34 12.72 -20.16
C ASN A 37 0.56 11.78 -18.98
N PHE A 38 1.47 12.15 -18.09
CA PHE A 38 1.78 11.38 -16.88
C PHE A 38 0.88 11.78 -15.72
N TYR A 39 0.48 10.78 -14.94
CA TYR A 39 -0.26 10.95 -13.70
C TYR A 39 0.52 10.20 -12.60
N PHE A 40 1.01 10.95 -11.62
CA PHE A 40 1.86 10.41 -10.55
C PHE A 40 1.01 10.19 -9.30
N LYS A 41 0.80 8.93 -8.93
CA LYS A 41 0.22 8.58 -7.63
C LYS A 41 1.29 8.73 -6.57
N CYS A 42 1.19 9.76 -5.73
CA CYS A 42 2.29 10.19 -4.85
C CYS A 42 2.37 9.35 -3.57
N GLU A 43 2.76 8.09 -3.70
CA GLU A 43 2.90 7.18 -2.57
C GLU A 43 4.11 7.48 -1.68
N ASN A 44 4.94 8.43 -2.06
CA ASN A 44 5.94 9.02 -1.15
C ASN A 44 5.27 9.80 0.01
N PHE A 45 4.01 10.19 -0.15
CA PHE A 45 3.21 10.81 0.91
C PHE A 45 2.36 9.79 1.69
N GLN A 46 2.47 8.51 1.35
CA GLN A 46 1.76 7.45 2.06
C GLN A 46 2.39 7.25 3.46
N LYS A 47 1.66 6.63 4.37
CA LYS A 47 2.21 6.19 5.65
C LYS A 47 3.42 5.32 5.39
N ILE A 48 4.46 5.48 6.19
CA ILE A 48 5.81 4.92 6.02
C ILE A 48 6.55 5.42 4.76
N GLY A 49 5.97 6.38 4.02
CA GLY A 49 6.61 6.98 2.86
C GLY A 49 6.70 6.10 1.62
N ALA A 50 5.90 5.03 1.54
CA ALA A 50 5.95 4.09 0.43
C ALA A 50 4.63 3.34 0.27
N PHE A 51 4.36 2.82 -0.95
CA PHE A 51 3.13 2.10 -1.24
C PHE A 51 3.01 0.74 -0.53
N LYS A 52 4.09 0.21 -0.01
CA LYS A 52 4.13 -1.13 0.62
C LYS A 52 3.18 -1.27 1.81
N ILE A 53 2.82 -0.17 2.46
CA ILE A 53 1.86 -0.20 3.56
C ILE A 53 0.49 -0.76 3.11
N ARG A 54 0.10 -0.55 1.85
CA ARG A 54 -1.17 -1.06 1.32
C ARG A 54 -1.20 -2.59 1.39
N GLY A 55 -0.21 -3.24 0.82
CA GLY A 55 -0.12 -4.70 0.83
C GLY A 55 0.15 -5.27 2.22
N GLY A 56 1.03 -4.63 2.99
CA GLY A 56 1.34 -5.06 4.35
C GLY A 56 0.13 -5.01 5.27
N MET A 57 -0.62 -3.91 5.23
CA MET A 57 -1.85 -3.77 6.00
C MET A 57 -2.91 -4.78 5.56
N ASN A 58 -3.12 -4.92 4.25
CA ASN A 58 -4.11 -5.84 3.72
C ASN A 58 -3.81 -7.29 4.13
N ALA A 59 -2.56 -7.72 3.99
CA ALA A 59 -2.15 -9.06 4.38
C ALA A 59 -2.36 -9.31 5.88
N THR A 60 -2.01 -8.32 6.72
CA THR A 60 -2.16 -8.43 8.17
C THR A 60 -3.62 -8.51 8.59
N LEU A 61 -4.48 -7.66 8.02
CA LEU A 61 -5.89 -7.62 8.37
C LEU A 61 -6.68 -8.86 7.90
N THR A 62 -6.11 -9.65 6.98
CA THR A 62 -6.73 -10.89 6.52
C THR A 62 -6.33 -12.10 7.34
N LEU A 63 -5.42 -11.93 8.31
CA LEU A 63 -5.00 -13.03 9.18
C LEU A 63 -6.10 -13.38 10.19
N SER A 64 -6.22 -14.67 10.50
CA SER A 64 -7.12 -15.13 11.56
C SER A 64 -6.59 -14.75 12.95
N ALA A 65 -7.46 -14.80 13.97
CA ALA A 65 -7.05 -14.55 15.35
C ALA A 65 -5.93 -15.48 15.81
N ASP A 66 -6.00 -16.74 15.41
CA ASP A 66 -4.97 -17.74 15.76
C ASP A 66 -3.64 -17.43 15.06
N GLN A 67 -3.68 -17.02 13.81
CA GLN A 67 -2.47 -16.60 13.08
C GLN A 67 -1.84 -15.36 13.72
N LEU A 68 -2.65 -14.41 14.18
CA LEU A 68 -2.17 -13.18 14.83
C LEU A 68 -1.47 -13.46 16.16
N LYS A 69 -1.90 -14.49 16.89
CA LYS A 69 -1.26 -14.89 18.17
C LYS A 69 0.21 -15.24 17.99
N ASN A 70 0.58 -15.77 16.83
CA ASN A 70 1.95 -16.18 16.53
C ASN A 70 2.83 -15.03 16.03
N GLY A 71 2.24 -13.83 15.88
CA GLY A 71 2.93 -12.66 15.37
C GLY A 71 3.16 -12.70 13.87
N ILE A 72 3.89 -11.71 13.36
CA ILE A 72 4.18 -11.55 11.94
C ILE A 72 5.68 -11.49 11.75
N ALA A 73 6.19 -12.24 10.76
CA ALA A 73 7.60 -12.22 10.41
C ALA A 73 7.78 -11.95 8.91
N THR A 74 8.86 -11.26 8.58
CA THR A 74 9.21 -10.98 7.19
C THR A 74 10.73 -10.88 7.07
N HIS A 75 11.23 -11.10 5.86
CA HIS A 75 12.63 -10.89 5.50
C HIS A 75 12.69 -9.77 4.45
N SER A 76 13.02 -8.57 4.89
CA SER A 76 13.14 -7.40 4.04
C SER A 76 14.02 -6.37 4.73
N SER A 77 14.83 -5.65 3.94
CA SER A 77 15.72 -4.60 4.45
C SER A 77 15.15 -3.19 4.27
N GLY A 78 13.90 -3.04 3.83
CA GLY A 78 13.37 -1.74 3.48
C GLY A 78 11.88 -1.55 3.74
N ASN A 79 11.20 -0.97 2.77
CA ASN A 79 9.82 -0.48 2.91
C ASN A 79 8.81 -1.56 3.27
N HIS A 80 8.99 -2.79 2.80
CA HIS A 80 8.09 -3.89 3.13
C HIS A 80 8.18 -4.26 4.62
N ALA A 81 9.40 -4.28 5.18
CA ALA A 81 9.59 -4.54 6.61
C ALA A 81 8.91 -3.45 7.45
N GLN A 82 9.06 -2.18 7.07
CA GLN A 82 8.41 -1.05 7.74
C GLN A 82 6.89 -1.16 7.65
N ALA A 83 6.36 -1.57 6.49
CA ALA A 83 4.93 -1.73 6.28
C ALA A 83 4.35 -2.80 7.20
N LEU A 84 5.01 -3.95 7.32
CA LEU A 84 4.55 -5.03 8.21
C LEU A 84 4.68 -4.64 9.67
N ALA A 85 5.74 -3.94 10.05
CA ALA A 85 5.91 -3.44 11.42
C ALA A 85 4.78 -2.46 11.79
N PHE A 86 4.45 -1.53 10.89
CA PHE A 86 3.35 -0.60 11.09
C PHE A 86 2.00 -1.33 11.19
N ALA A 87 1.75 -2.28 10.29
CA ALA A 87 0.51 -3.04 10.26
C ALA A 87 0.34 -3.88 11.53
N ALA A 88 1.40 -4.53 11.98
CA ALA A 88 1.37 -5.37 13.18
C ALA A 88 1.09 -4.56 14.44
N LYS A 89 1.55 -3.31 14.50
CA LYS A 89 1.32 -2.41 15.62
C LYS A 89 -0.16 -1.99 15.72
N ASN A 90 -0.82 -1.91 14.59
CA ASN A 90 -2.21 -1.48 14.49
C ASN A 90 -3.15 -2.67 14.34
#